data_38f4f0cf9e20f05494af5f9e9f79d6a1
#
_entry.id   38f4f0cf9e20f05494af5f9e9f79d6a1
#
_cell.length_a   1.000
_cell.length_b   1.000
_cell.length_c   1.000
_cell.angle_alpha   90.00
_cell.angle_beta   90.00
_cell.angle_gamma   90.00
#
_symmetry.space_group_name_H-M   'P 1'
#
loop_
_entity.id
_entity.type
_entity.pdbx_description
1 polymer ?
#
loop_
_entity_poly.entity_id
_entity_poly.type
_entity_poly.pdbx_seq_one_letter_code
_entity_poly.pdbx_strand_id
1 'polypeptide(L)' 'MQANYYTIKLERFNQGLTQKDLAKKAKICLRTVVKAERGQDISPRSNKAIKDALGLK' A
#
# COMPACT_ATOMS: atom_id res chain seq x y z
N MET A 1 7.37 11.93 4.37
CA MET A 1 7.45 10.77 5.26
C MET A 1 6.68 9.61 4.68
N GLN A 2 7.26 8.43 4.64
CA GLN A 2 6.58 7.25 4.14
C GLN A 2 5.47 6.83 5.09
N ALA A 3 4.39 6.26 4.52
CA ALA A 3 3.38 5.63 5.33
C ALA A 3 4.00 4.42 6.03
N ASN A 4 3.66 4.24 7.30
CA ASN A 4 4.12 3.10 8.07
C ASN A 4 3.51 1.83 7.46
N TYR A 5 4.33 0.78 7.31
CA TYR A 5 3.87 -0.48 6.74
C TYR A 5 2.68 -1.06 7.51
N TYR A 6 2.67 -0.88 8.81
CA TYR A 6 1.57 -1.35 9.66
C TYR A 6 0.28 -0.59 9.33
N THR A 7 0.38 0.71 9.11
CA THR A 7 -0.76 1.53 8.74
C THR A 7 -1.35 1.09 7.39
N ILE A 8 -0.48 0.78 6.43
CA ILE A 8 -0.91 0.30 5.11
C ILE A 8 -1.73 -0.97 5.28
N LYS A 9 -1.21 -1.94 6.02
CA LYS A 9 -1.89 -3.20 6.25
C LYS A 9 -3.22 -3.01 6.97
N LEU A 10 -3.23 -2.19 8.00
CA LEU A 10 -4.42 -1.93 8.80
C LEU A 10 -5.53 -1.28 7.96
N GLU A 11 -5.18 -0.25 7.20
CA GLU A 11 -6.15 0.43 6.35
C GLU A 11 -6.69 -0.49 5.26
N ARG A 12 -5.82 -1.33 4.70
CA ARG A 12 -6.25 -2.32 3.71
C ARG A 12 -7.31 -3.24 4.31
N PHE A 13 -7.06 -3.76 5.50
CA PHE A 13 -8.02 -4.62 6.20
C PHE A 13 -9.33 -3.88 6.50
N ASN A 14 -9.23 -2.64 6.97
CA ASN A 14 -10.40 -1.84 7.30
C ASN A 14 -11.29 -1.61 6.08
N GLN A 15 -10.68 -1.56 4.89
CA GLN A 15 -11.42 -1.34 3.65
C GLN A 15 -11.83 -2.65 2.98
N GLY A 16 -11.52 -3.79 3.59
CA GLY A 16 -11.90 -5.09 3.05
C GLY A 16 -11.13 -5.47 1.79
N LEU A 17 -9.94 -4.93 1.61
CA LEU A 17 -9.14 -5.19 0.41
C LEU A 17 -8.12 -6.28 0.67
N THR A 18 -7.92 -7.15 -0.34
CA THR A 18 -6.77 -8.06 -0.34
C THR A 18 -5.54 -7.30 -0.85
N GLN A 19 -4.36 -7.90 -0.69
CA GLN A 19 -3.15 -7.30 -1.25
C GLN A 19 -3.28 -7.12 -2.77
N LYS A 20 -3.89 -8.08 -3.43
CA LYS A 20 -4.12 -8.02 -4.87
C LYS A 20 -5.08 -6.88 -5.22
N ASP A 21 -6.13 -6.70 -4.44
CA ASP A 21 -7.09 -5.63 -4.63
C ASP A 21 -6.41 -4.26 -4.50
N LEU A 22 -5.56 -4.12 -3.49
CA LEU A 22 -4.83 -2.87 -3.29
C LEU A 22 -3.88 -2.60 -4.44
N ALA A 23 -3.19 -3.63 -4.93
CA ALA A 23 -2.28 -3.46 -6.06
C ALA A 23 -3.04 -2.96 -7.30
N LYS A 24 -4.21 -3.52 -7.57
CA LYS A 24 -5.06 -3.07 -8.68
C LYS A 24 -5.51 -1.64 -8.49
N LYS A 25 -5.96 -1.31 -7.29
CA LYS A 25 -6.47 0.02 -6.99
C LYS A 25 -5.37 1.08 -7.11
N ALA A 26 -4.17 0.75 -6.65
CA ALA A 26 -3.02 1.64 -6.72
C ALA A 26 -2.30 1.58 -8.06
N LYS A 27 -2.68 0.64 -8.95
CA LYS A 27 -2.07 0.44 -10.26
C LYS A 27 -0.58 0.14 -10.16
N ILE A 28 -0.22 -0.73 -9.23
CA ILE A 28 1.16 -1.17 -9.02
C ILE A 28 1.20 -2.69 -8.96
N CYS A 29 2.41 -3.23 -8.95
CA CYS A 29 2.59 -4.68 -8.87
C CYS A 29 2.24 -5.20 -7.48
N LEU A 30 1.70 -6.41 -7.42
CA LEU A 30 1.40 -7.07 -6.15
C LEU A 30 2.67 -7.17 -5.29
N ARG A 31 3.80 -7.46 -5.92
CA ARG A 31 5.08 -7.55 -5.21
C ARG A 31 5.39 -6.26 -4.46
N THR A 32 5.08 -5.11 -5.05
CA THR A 32 5.32 -3.82 -4.41
C THR A 32 4.47 -3.67 -3.16
N VAL A 33 3.21 -4.10 -3.21
CA VAL A 33 2.33 -4.07 -2.03
C VAL A 33 2.88 -4.97 -0.94
N VAL A 34 3.33 -6.18 -1.30
CA VAL A 34 3.90 -7.13 -0.33
C VAL A 34 5.13 -6.52 0.34
N LYS A 35 6.02 -5.91 -0.45
CA LYS A 35 7.20 -5.24 0.09
C LYS A 35 6.83 -4.13 1.06
N ALA A 36 5.86 -3.31 0.67
CA ALA A 36 5.42 -2.20 1.51
C ALA A 36 4.90 -2.68 2.86
N GLU A 37 4.15 -3.79 2.86
CA GLU A 37 3.58 -4.32 4.10
C GLU A 37 4.61 -5.07 4.95
N ARG A 38 5.76 -5.39 4.38
CA ARG A 38 6.86 -5.99 5.13
C ARG A 38 7.83 -4.96 5.70
N GLY A 39 7.57 -3.69 5.45
CA GLY A 39 8.46 -2.63 5.89
C GLY A 39 9.69 -2.45 5.01
N GLN A 40 9.69 -3.04 3.83
CA GLN A 40 10.78 -2.88 2.88
C GLN A 40 10.63 -1.58 2.11
N ASP A 41 11.76 -1.04 1.66
CA ASP A 41 11.75 0.20 0.91
C ASP A 41 11.08 0.01 -0.45
N ILE A 42 10.23 0.97 -0.80
CA ILE A 42 9.61 1.05 -2.12
C ILE A 42 9.84 2.46 -2.65
N SER A 43 9.66 2.65 -3.95
CA SER A 43 9.86 3.97 -4.53
C SER A 43 8.85 4.97 -3.97
N PRO A 44 9.22 6.26 -3.90
CA PRO A 44 8.27 7.29 -3.45
C PRO A 44 7.00 7.31 -4.26
N ARG A 45 7.10 7.03 -5.56
CA ARG A 45 5.93 6.96 -6.45
C ARG A 45 4.98 5.84 -6.01
N SER A 46 5.52 4.65 -5.75
CA SER A 46 4.71 3.52 -5.30
C SER A 46 4.09 3.80 -3.93
N ASN A 47 4.86 4.39 -3.03
CA ASN A 47 4.36 4.74 -1.71
C ASN A 47 3.19 5.71 -1.81
N LYS A 48 3.31 6.73 -2.65
CA LYS A 48 2.24 7.69 -2.87
C LYS A 48 1.01 7.02 -3.47
N ALA A 49 1.21 6.12 -4.44
CA ALA A 49 0.11 5.41 -5.07
C ALA A 49 -0.68 4.58 -4.05
N ILE A 50 0.02 3.92 -3.13
CA ILE A 50 -0.63 3.14 -2.08
C ILE A 50 -1.41 4.06 -1.15
N LYS A 51 -0.80 5.16 -0.72
CA LYS A 51 -1.47 6.12 0.16
C LYS A 51 -2.73 6.69 -0.48
N ASP A 52 -2.64 7.06 -1.75
CA ASP A 52 -3.78 7.59 -2.48
C ASP A 52 -4.89 6.55 -2.61
N ALA A 53 -4.52 5.30 -2.90
CA ALA A 53 -5.48 4.21 -3.05
C ALA A 53 -6.22 3.93 -1.75
N LEU A 54 -5.56 4.10 -0.62
CA LEU A 54 -6.16 3.87 0.70
C LEU A 54 -6.81 5.13 1.29
N GLY A 55 -6.66 6.27 0.63
CA GLY A 55 -7.19 7.52 1.12
C GLY A 55 -6.38 8.14 2.26
N LEU A 56 -5.14 7.74 2.42
CA LEU A 56 -4.24 8.30 3.43
C LEU A 56 -3.64 9.61 2.93
N LYS A 57 -3.43 10.52 3.86
CA LYS A 57 -2.83 11.82 3.54
C LYS A 57 -1.40 11.91 4.01
#